data_98d956fb870f6e8fe5cedeb78a1b8cce
#
_entry.id   98d956fb870f6e8fe5cedeb78a1b8cce
#
_cell.length_a   1.000
_cell.length_b   1.000
_cell.length_c   1.000
_cell.angle_alpha   90.00
_cell.angle_beta   90.00
_cell.angle_gamma   90.00
#
_symmetry.space_group_name_H-M   'P 1'
#
loop_
_entity.id
_entity.type
_entity.pdbx_description
1 polymer ?
#
loop_
_entity_poly.entity_id
_entity_poly.type
_entity_poly.pdbx_seq_one_letter_code
_entity_poly.pdbx_strand_id
1 'polypeptide(L)'
;MKRLGVNIDHIATLRNARGEVHPSPLKAAKLAMKYGADSITIHLREDRRHIKDLDLKKIKKIKAIPINLEIAANNEMLRIALRNKPNFVCIVPENRKEITTEGGLNIKKNNKIISTVIKKLNKNKISTSLFINPNLEDIK
;
A
#
# COMPACT_ATOMS: atom_id res chain seq x y z
N MET A 1 11.22 -5.48 -19.36
CA MET A 1 9.83 -5.03 -19.63
C MET A 1 9.37 -4.21 -18.43
N LYS A 2 8.77 -3.03 -18.63
CA LYS A 2 8.20 -2.23 -17.54
C LYS A 2 6.85 -2.81 -17.14
N ARG A 3 6.49 -2.72 -15.84
CA ARG A 3 5.21 -3.19 -15.29
C ARG A 3 4.36 -2.02 -14.87
N LEU A 4 3.04 -2.12 -15.04
CA LEU A 4 2.07 -1.10 -14.66
C LEU A 4 1.38 -1.50 -13.34
N GLY A 5 1.66 -0.75 -12.28
CA GLY A 5 0.89 -0.80 -11.04
C GLY A 5 -0.17 0.29 -11.03
N VAL A 6 -1.43 -0.04 -10.74
CA VAL A 6 -2.54 0.92 -10.70
C VAL A 6 -2.99 1.15 -9.26
N ASN A 7 -2.84 2.39 -8.77
CA ASN A 7 -3.38 2.79 -7.47
C ASN A 7 -4.88 3.05 -7.59
N ILE A 8 -5.66 2.48 -6.65
CA ILE A 8 -7.13 2.59 -6.63
C ILE A 8 -7.67 3.22 -5.33
N ASP A 9 -6.83 3.88 -4.54
CA ASP A 9 -7.24 4.45 -3.24
C ASP A 9 -8.37 5.44 -3.36
N HIS A 10 -8.34 6.29 -4.40
CA HIS A 10 -9.35 7.32 -4.57
C HIS A 10 -10.72 6.79 -5.01
N ILE A 11 -10.80 5.56 -5.50
CA ILE A 11 -12.09 4.85 -5.66
C ILE A 11 -12.74 4.66 -4.28
N ALA A 12 -11.94 4.28 -3.27
CA ALA A 12 -12.43 4.15 -1.90
C ALA A 12 -12.73 5.53 -1.26
N THR A 13 -11.94 6.56 -1.57
CA THR A 13 -12.20 7.94 -1.14
C THR A 13 -13.57 8.39 -1.61
N LEU A 14 -13.88 8.24 -2.89
CA LEU A 14 -15.17 8.62 -3.46
C LEU A 14 -16.32 7.80 -2.85
N ARG A 15 -16.16 6.49 -2.69
CA ARG A 15 -17.13 5.63 -2.01
C ARG A 15 -17.43 6.12 -0.59
N ASN A 16 -16.39 6.45 0.18
CA ASN A 16 -16.52 6.87 1.57
C ASN A 16 -17.19 8.25 1.67
N ALA A 17 -16.84 9.19 0.76
CA ALA A 17 -17.47 10.51 0.70
C ALA A 17 -18.99 10.42 0.39
N ARG A 18 -19.41 9.44 -0.40
CA ARG A 18 -20.82 9.20 -0.71
C ARG A 18 -21.56 8.45 0.41
N GLY A 19 -20.85 7.85 1.37
CA GLY A 19 -21.47 7.02 2.42
C GLY A 19 -22.10 5.72 1.91
N GLU A 20 -21.74 5.25 0.71
CA GLU A 20 -22.38 4.13 0.02
C GLU A 20 -21.39 2.95 -0.18
N VAL A 21 -21.87 1.92 -0.90
CA VAL A 21 -21.07 0.76 -1.30
C VAL A 21 -20.38 0.95 -2.65
N HIS A 22 -20.75 2.00 -3.38
CA HIS A 22 -20.21 2.33 -4.70
C HIS A 22 -19.54 3.72 -4.72
N PRO A 23 -18.48 3.91 -5.56
CA PRO A 23 -17.82 2.90 -6.41
C PRO A 23 -17.04 1.87 -5.59
N SER A 24 -16.90 0.65 -6.13
CA SER A 24 -16.29 -0.48 -5.41
C SER A 24 -14.80 -0.62 -5.75
N PRO A 25 -13.86 -0.56 -4.78
CA PRO A 25 -12.45 -0.81 -5.00
C PRO A 25 -12.18 -2.20 -5.62
N LEU A 26 -12.93 -3.22 -5.22
CA LEU A 26 -12.81 -4.55 -5.80
C LEU A 26 -13.15 -4.59 -7.30
N LYS A 27 -14.23 -3.88 -7.71
CA LYS A 27 -14.59 -3.78 -9.14
C LYS A 27 -13.53 -3.02 -9.90
N ALA A 28 -12.99 -1.92 -9.35
CA ALA A 28 -11.91 -1.15 -9.95
C ALA A 28 -10.62 -2.00 -10.11
N ALA A 29 -10.23 -2.76 -9.10
CA ALA A 29 -9.11 -3.69 -9.18
C ALA A 29 -9.27 -4.69 -10.33
N LYS A 30 -10.43 -5.35 -10.43
CA LYS A 30 -10.73 -6.29 -11.52
C LYS A 30 -10.68 -5.63 -12.89
N LEU A 31 -11.21 -4.42 -13.00
CA LEU A 31 -11.22 -3.67 -14.26
C LEU A 31 -9.80 -3.27 -14.69
N ALA A 32 -8.98 -2.74 -13.79
CA ALA A 32 -7.60 -2.41 -14.07
C ALA A 32 -6.81 -3.63 -14.56
N MET A 33 -6.93 -4.77 -13.89
CA MET A 33 -6.29 -6.01 -14.33
C MET A 33 -6.77 -6.49 -15.70
N LYS A 34 -8.07 -6.38 -15.96
CA LYS A 34 -8.65 -6.71 -17.28
C LYS A 34 -8.06 -5.88 -18.40
N TYR A 35 -7.71 -4.62 -18.14
CA TYR A 35 -7.15 -3.70 -19.11
C TYR A 35 -5.63 -3.54 -19.04
N GLY A 36 -4.92 -4.50 -18.49
CA GLY A 36 -3.48 -4.65 -18.65
C GLY A 36 -2.64 -4.12 -17.48
N ALA A 37 -3.22 -3.88 -16.30
CA ALA A 37 -2.43 -3.65 -15.11
C ALA A 37 -1.70 -4.94 -14.69
N ASP A 38 -0.43 -4.82 -14.25
CA ASP A 38 0.35 -5.94 -13.72
C ASP A 38 0.15 -6.14 -12.21
N SER A 39 -0.29 -5.08 -11.53
CA SER A 39 -0.58 -5.11 -10.09
C SER A 39 -1.53 -3.99 -9.68
N ILE A 40 -2.14 -4.16 -8.51
CA ILE A 40 -2.97 -3.15 -7.87
C ILE A 40 -2.25 -2.61 -6.65
N THR A 41 -2.11 -1.29 -6.58
CA THR A 41 -1.60 -0.60 -5.40
C THR A 41 -2.76 -0.08 -4.56
N ILE A 42 -2.71 -0.36 -3.27
CA ILE A 42 -3.65 0.14 -2.26
C ILE A 42 -2.89 0.57 -1.02
N HIS A 43 -3.24 1.72 -0.47
CA HIS A 43 -2.69 2.22 0.77
C HIS A 43 -3.67 1.99 1.91
N LEU A 44 -3.34 1.07 2.81
CA LEU A 44 -4.09 0.89 4.05
C LEU A 44 -3.50 1.82 5.12
N ARG A 45 -4.02 3.05 5.17
CA ARG A 45 -3.58 4.03 6.17
C ARG A 45 -4.00 3.63 7.59
N GLU A 46 -3.25 4.10 8.59
CA GLU A 46 -3.59 3.89 10.01
C GLU A 46 -5.00 4.42 10.35
N ASP A 47 -5.40 5.54 9.75
CA ASP A 47 -6.70 6.17 9.98
C ASP A 47 -7.84 5.64 9.10
N ARG A 48 -7.55 4.70 8.18
CA ARG A 48 -8.54 4.06 7.29
C ARG A 48 -9.41 5.05 6.51
N ARG A 49 -8.90 6.26 6.20
CA ARG A 49 -9.69 7.32 5.52
C ARG A 49 -10.19 6.94 4.13
N HIS A 50 -9.57 5.99 3.46
CA HIS A 50 -10.00 5.49 2.14
C HIS A 50 -10.11 3.96 2.12
N ILE A 51 -9.06 3.22 1.81
CA ILE A 51 -9.07 1.74 1.83
C ILE A 51 -9.31 1.25 3.27
N LYS A 52 -10.22 0.29 3.40
CA LYS A 52 -10.56 -0.38 4.66
C LYS A 52 -10.03 -1.81 4.66
N ASP A 53 -9.88 -2.41 5.85
CA ASP A 53 -9.42 -3.79 6.00
C ASP A 53 -10.27 -4.80 5.20
N LEU A 54 -11.57 -4.52 5.06
CA LEU A 54 -12.47 -5.34 4.26
C LEU A 54 -12.17 -5.27 2.76
N ASP A 55 -11.73 -4.11 2.25
CA ASP A 55 -11.34 -3.96 0.85
C ASP A 55 -10.10 -4.82 0.55
N LEU A 56 -9.06 -4.71 1.39
CA LEU A 56 -7.86 -5.53 1.28
C LEU A 56 -8.21 -7.03 1.30
N LYS A 57 -9.05 -7.47 2.25
CA LYS A 57 -9.49 -8.86 2.34
C LYS A 57 -10.25 -9.33 1.09
N LYS A 58 -11.13 -8.49 0.53
CA LYS A 58 -11.89 -8.83 -0.69
C LYS A 58 -10.99 -8.94 -1.91
N ILE A 59 -10.05 -8.00 -2.11
CA ILE A 59 -9.12 -8.02 -3.24
C ILE A 59 -8.18 -9.22 -3.11
N LYS A 60 -7.64 -9.49 -1.92
CA LYS A 60 -6.73 -10.59 -1.65
C LYS A 60 -7.32 -11.98 -1.92
N LYS A 61 -8.65 -12.14 -1.81
CA LYS A 61 -9.31 -13.41 -2.17
C LYS A 61 -9.16 -13.76 -3.66
N ILE A 62 -8.84 -12.79 -4.51
CA ILE A 62 -8.62 -13.02 -5.93
C ILE A 62 -7.13 -13.23 -6.16
N LYS A 63 -6.70 -14.49 -6.17
CA LYS A 63 -5.28 -14.87 -6.29
C LYS A 63 -4.58 -14.33 -7.54
N ALA A 64 -5.33 -14.06 -8.60
CA ALA A 64 -4.82 -13.52 -9.87
C ALA A 64 -4.47 -12.04 -9.82
N ILE A 65 -4.79 -11.32 -8.73
CA ILE A 65 -4.47 -9.90 -8.56
C ILE A 65 -3.23 -9.76 -7.67
N PRO A 66 -2.05 -9.44 -8.23
CA PRO A 66 -0.89 -9.06 -7.42
C PRO A 66 -1.18 -7.74 -6.69
N ILE A 67 -0.89 -7.71 -5.38
CA ILE A 67 -1.13 -6.53 -4.54
C ILE A 67 0.20 -5.92 -4.14
N ASN A 68 0.35 -4.61 -4.39
CA ASN A 68 1.31 -3.75 -3.74
C ASN A 68 0.58 -3.01 -2.60
N LEU A 69 0.90 -3.36 -1.35
CA LEU A 69 0.28 -2.77 -0.17
C LEU A 69 1.17 -1.65 0.38
N GLU A 70 0.67 -0.42 0.37
CA GLU A 70 1.34 0.70 1.02
C GLU A 70 0.96 0.74 2.50
N ILE A 71 1.97 0.91 3.36
CA ILE A 71 1.82 0.92 4.82
C ILE A 71 2.80 1.87 5.50
N ALA A 72 2.40 2.39 6.66
CA ALA A 72 3.34 3.04 7.58
C ALA A 72 4.30 2.02 8.24
N ALA A 73 5.51 2.47 8.58
CA ALA A 73 6.52 1.66 9.27
C ALA A 73 6.19 1.50 10.76
N ASN A 74 5.20 0.71 11.11
CA ASN A 74 4.86 0.41 12.50
C ASN A 74 4.46 -1.05 12.72
N ASN A 75 4.31 -1.45 13.97
CA ASN A 75 4.02 -2.83 14.34
C ASN A 75 2.61 -3.30 13.98
N GLU A 76 1.63 -2.41 13.96
CA GLU A 76 0.25 -2.76 13.59
C GLU A 76 0.18 -3.07 12.10
N MET A 77 0.68 -2.15 11.27
CA MET A 77 0.69 -2.30 9.82
C MET A 77 1.53 -3.49 9.37
N LEU A 78 2.67 -3.73 10.03
CA LEU A 78 3.48 -4.93 9.79
C LEU A 78 2.68 -6.22 10.08
N ARG A 79 1.95 -6.30 11.20
CA ARG A 79 1.10 -7.47 11.51
C ARG A 79 0.03 -7.70 10.46
N ILE A 80 -0.58 -6.62 9.97
CA ILE A 80 -1.59 -6.68 8.89
C ILE A 80 -0.96 -7.19 7.59
N ALA A 81 0.19 -6.67 7.20
CA ALA A 81 0.91 -7.12 6.00
C ALA A 81 1.29 -8.60 6.11
N LEU A 82 1.85 -9.04 7.23
CA LEU A 82 2.23 -10.45 7.46
C LEU A 82 1.02 -11.40 7.43
N ARG A 83 -0.13 -10.98 7.95
CA ARG A 83 -1.38 -11.76 7.92
C ARG A 83 -1.95 -11.88 6.51
N ASN A 84 -1.93 -10.79 5.74
CA ASN A 84 -2.52 -10.77 4.40
C ASN A 84 -1.56 -11.25 3.31
N LYS A 85 -0.24 -11.27 3.55
CA LYS A 85 0.80 -11.72 2.61
C LYS A 85 0.60 -11.13 1.21
N PRO A 86 0.66 -9.80 1.03
CA PRO A 86 0.65 -9.21 -0.30
C PRO A 86 1.91 -9.61 -1.08
N ASN A 87 1.91 -9.42 -2.38
CA ASN A 87 3.09 -9.70 -3.21
C ASN A 87 4.22 -8.69 -2.94
N PHE A 88 3.82 -7.43 -2.75
CA PHE A 88 4.72 -6.31 -2.52
C PHE A 88 4.21 -5.47 -1.36
N VAL A 89 5.14 -4.85 -0.64
CA VAL A 89 4.86 -3.80 0.34
C VAL A 89 5.71 -2.59 0.00
N CYS A 90 5.09 -1.42 -0.08
CA CYS A 90 5.78 -0.15 -0.12
C CYS A 90 5.64 0.53 1.26
N ILE A 91 6.75 0.83 1.91
CA ILE A 91 6.74 1.57 3.16
C ILE A 91 6.69 3.06 2.81
N VAL A 92 5.64 3.73 3.31
CA VAL A 92 5.37 5.15 3.04
C VAL A 92 5.33 5.96 4.34
N PRO A 93 5.66 7.25 4.31
CA PRO A 93 5.39 8.12 5.46
C PRO A 93 3.89 8.35 5.57
N GLU A 94 3.40 8.46 6.81
CA GLU A 94 2.02 8.88 7.08
C GLU A 94 2.00 10.07 8.01
N ASN A 95 1.42 11.17 7.53
CA ASN A 95 1.09 12.33 8.33
C ASN A 95 -0.44 12.52 8.29
N ARG A 96 -1.07 12.57 9.47
CA ARG A 96 -2.54 12.72 9.55
C ARG A 96 -3.05 14.05 9.00
N LYS A 97 -2.20 15.08 8.97
CA LYS A 97 -2.55 16.41 8.43
C LYS A 97 -2.48 16.48 6.90
N GLU A 98 -1.78 15.56 6.25
CA GLU A 98 -1.66 15.52 4.79
C GLU A 98 -2.86 14.80 4.15
N ILE A 99 -3.33 15.31 3.02
CA ILE A 99 -4.41 14.67 2.24
C ILE A 99 -3.85 13.45 1.51
N THR A 100 -2.66 13.60 0.94
CA THR A 100 -1.89 12.56 0.25
C THR A 100 -0.49 12.47 0.83
N THR A 101 0.30 11.47 0.42
CA THR A 101 1.71 11.37 0.80
C THR A 101 2.53 12.37 -0.02
N GLU A 102 3.02 13.45 0.61
CA GLU A 102 3.68 14.56 -0.08
C GLU A 102 5.21 14.47 -0.09
N GLY A 103 5.83 13.89 0.92
CA GLY A 103 7.28 13.73 1.03
C GLY A 103 7.71 12.29 1.22
N GLY A 104 8.99 12.00 0.96
CA GLY A 104 9.57 10.69 1.20
C GLY A 104 9.80 10.40 2.69
N LEU A 105 10.03 9.13 3.00
CA LEU A 105 10.40 8.66 4.34
C LEU A 105 11.64 9.37 4.84
N ASN A 106 11.64 9.83 6.08
CA ASN A 106 12.86 10.22 6.76
C ASN A 106 13.59 8.95 7.23
N ILE A 107 14.45 8.41 6.35
CA ILE A 107 15.15 7.14 6.58
C ILE A 107 16.07 7.25 7.79
N LYS A 108 16.84 8.35 7.91
CA LYS A 108 17.80 8.54 9.00
C LYS A 108 17.11 8.47 10.37
N LYS A 109 15.99 9.21 10.53
CA LYS A 109 15.23 9.25 11.80
C LYS A 109 14.56 7.91 12.12
N ASN A 110 14.08 7.20 11.12
CA ASN A 110 13.23 6.01 11.28
C ASN A 110 13.97 4.70 10.95
N ASN A 111 15.28 4.71 10.76
CA ASN A 111 16.07 3.56 10.30
C ASN A 111 15.78 2.28 11.08
N LYS A 112 15.78 2.33 12.41
CA LYS A 112 15.60 1.15 13.27
C LYS A 112 14.26 0.43 13.01
N ILE A 113 13.16 1.17 12.93
CA ILE A 113 11.83 0.57 12.69
C ILE A 113 11.70 0.11 11.25
N ILE A 114 12.14 0.92 10.27
CA ILE A 114 12.11 0.58 8.84
C ILE A 114 12.90 -0.71 8.60
N SER A 115 14.14 -0.80 9.08
CA SER A 115 14.97 -2.00 8.95
C SER A 115 14.32 -3.24 9.59
N THR A 116 13.68 -3.08 10.74
CA THR A 116 12.96 -4.17 11.41
C THR A 116 11.79 -4.66 10.57
N VAL A 117 11.00 -3.74 10.02
CA VAL A 117 9.85 -4.05 9.15
C VAL A 117 10.31 -4.76 7.90
N ILE A 118 11.33 -4.23 7.19
CA ILE A 118 11.91 -4.84 5.99
C ILE A 118 12.38 -6.27 6.26
N LYS A 119 13.19 -6.48 7.31
CA LYS A 119 13.70 -7.82 7.66
C LYS A 119 12.57 -8.83 7.86
N LYS A 120 11.50 -8.44 8.57
CA LYS A 120 10.35 -9.32 8.83
C LYS A 120 9.53 -9.60 7.56
N LEU A 121 9.32 -8.61 6.70
CA LEU A 121 8.62 -8.78 5.43
C LEU A 121 9.40 -9.71 4.49
N ASN A 122 10.71 -9.45 4.30
CA ASN A 122 11.58 -10.25 3.44
C ASN A 122 11.68 -11.71 3.91
N LYS A 123 11.78 -11.95 5.23
CA LYS A 123 11.73 -13.31 5.81
C LYS A 123 10.45 -14.06 5.42
N ASN A 124 9.36 -13.34 5.21
CA ASN A 124 8.07 -13.90 4.78
C ASN A 124 7.87 -13.87 3.26
N LYS A 125 8.93 -13.66 2.48
CA LYS A 125 8.92 -13.61 1.00
C LYS A 125 8.02 -12.51 0.42
N ILE A 126 7.88 -11.40 1.14
CA ILE A 126 7.16 -10.20 0.68
C ILE A 126 8.22 -9.22 0.19
N SER A 127 8.19 -8.88 -1.09
CA SER A 127 9.10 -7.89 -1.68
C SER A 127 8.80 -6.50 -1.12
N THR A 128 9.85 -5.77 -0.72
CA THR A 128 9.67 -4.48 -0.03
C THR A 128 10.35 -3.36 -0.81
N SER A 129 9.65 -2.23 -0.95
CA SER A 129 10.18 -0.96 -1.44
C SER A 129 9.94 0.16 -0.43
N LEU A 130 10.63 1.29 -0.63
CA LEU A 130 10.52 2.48 0.20
C LEU A 130 10.05 3.66 -0.64
N PHE A 131 9.14 4.45 -0.13
CA PHE A 131 8.79 5.73 -0.70
C PHE A 131 9.77 6.80 -0.19
N ILE A 132 10.74 7.16 -1.01
CA ILE A 132 11.86 8.04 -0.65
C ILE A 132 11.87 9.32 -1.50
N ASN A 133 12.56 10.35 -1.01
CA ASN A 133 12.80 11.53 -1.83
C ASN A 133 13.83 11.24 -2.93
N PRO A 134 13.76 11.94 -4.07
CA PRO A 134 14.69 11.74 -5.19
C PRO A 134 16.00 12.51 -4.93
N ASN A 135 16.67 12.20 -3.84
CA ASN A 135 17.97 12.77 -3.48
C ASN A 135 19.03 11.68 -3.24
N LEU A 136 20.30 12.02 -3.40
CA LEU A 136 21.39 11.06 -3.29
C LEU A 136 21.58 10.50 -1.87
N GLU A 137 21.15 11.21 -0.85
CA GLU A 137 21.31 10.76 0.54
C GLU A 137 20.33 9.63 0.89
N ASP A 138 19.11 9.66 0.32
CA ASP A 138 18.09 8.64 0.55
C ASP A 138 18.27 7.41 -0.37
N ILE A 139 19.01 7.58 -1.51
CA ILE A 139 19.24 6.50 -2.48
C ILE A 139 20.45 5.64 -2.10
N LYS A 140 21.46 6.21 -1.41
CA LYS A 140 22.66 5.50 -0.92
C LYS A 140 22.43 4.79 0.40
#